data_f78e61213a26b9736a8513aa538fbf11
#
_entry.id   f78e61213a26b9736a8513aa538fbf11
#
_cell.length_a   1.000
_cell.length_b   1.000
_cell.length_c   1.000
_cell.angle_alpha   90.00
_cell.angle_beta   90.00
_cell.angle_gamma   90.00
#
_symmetry.space_group_name_H-M   'P 1'
#
loop_
_entity.id
_entity.type
_entity.pdbx_description
1 polymer ?
#
loop_
_entity_poly.entity_id
_entity_poly.type
_entity_poly.pdbx_seq_one_letter_code
_entity_poly.pdbx_strand_id
1 'polypeptide(L)'
;MQKILDSVSDYIFDKENNKVWKEGDQINYSGPFFNEKEYVAGVRSLLDGWLGLGKAGSHFESMFPKQLGKKFGILTNSGSSANLLMYSALKSRRLYNLPEGTKILTPVAGFPTTINPII
;
A
#
# COMPACT_ATOMS: atom_id res chain seq x y z
N MET A 1 -10.47 24.92 0.15
CA MET A 1 -10.23 23.48 0.29
C MET A 1 -11.49 22.65 -0.03
N GLN A 2 -12.61 22.83 0.71
CA GLN A 2 -13.80 21.98 0.51
C GLN A 2 -14.32 21.99 -0.94
N LYS A 3 -14.47 23.13 -1.58
CA LYS A 3 -14.90 23.22 -3.00
C LYS A 3 -14.05 22.40 -3.96
N ILE A 4 -12.73 22.31 -3.73
CA ILE A 4 -11.82 21.50 -4.56
C ILE A 4 -12.11 20.02 -4.33
N LEU A 5 -12.31 19.63 -3.08
CA LEU A 5 -12.60 18.23 -2.72
C LEU A 5 -13.96 17.78 -3.26
N ASP A 6 -14.97 18.66 -3.22
CA ASP A 6 -16.29 18.41 -3.79
C ASP A 6 -16.18 18.22 -5.32
N SER A 7 -15.44 19.10 -6.01
CA SER A 7 -15.20 18.95 -7.46
C SER A 7 -14.48 17.66 -7.83
N VAL A 8 -13.52 17.22 -7.00
CA VAL A 8 -12.82 15.93 -7.19
C VAL A 8 -13.79 14.78 -6.98
N SER A 9 -14.61 14.84 -5.94
CA SER A 9 -15.63 13.82 -5.65
C SER A 9 -16.60 13.66 -6.82
N ASP A 10 -17.18 14.76 -7.30
CA ASP A 10 -18.13 14.77 -8.40
C ASP A 10 -17.51 14.21 -9.69
N TYR A 11 -16.30 14.66 -10.03
CA TYR A 11 -15.59 14.18 -11.21
C TYR A 11 -15.33 12.66 -11.18
N ILE A 12 -14.87 12.13 -10.03
CA ILE A 12 -14.61 10.70 -9.90
C ILE A 12 -15.89 9.88 -9.91
N PHE A 13 -16.92 10.36 -9.23
CA PHE A 13 -18.23 9.72 -9.22
C PHE A 13 -18.79 9.59 -10.63
N ASP A 14 -18.77 10.67 -11.41
CA ASP A 14 -19.24 10.66 -12.79
C ASP A 14 -18.40 9.72 -13.68
N LYS A 15 -17.09 9.76 -13.52
CA LYS A 15 -16.18 8.89 -14.28
C LYS A 15 -16.43 7.41 -14.02
N GLU A 16 -16.59 7.00 -12.78
CA GLU A 16 -16.79 5.59 -12.43
C GLU A 16 -18.20 5.09 -12.77
N ASN A 17 -19.23 5.91 -12.60
CA ASN A 17 -20.61 5.54 -12.94
C ASN A 17 -20.87 5.50 -14.45
N ASN A 18 -20.11 6.26 -15.24
CA ASN A 18 -20.24 6.26 -16.71
C ASN A 18 -19.34 5.19 -17.37
N LYS A 19 -18.59 4.43 -16.61
CA LYS A 19 -17.75 3.35 -17.13
C LYS A 19 -18.60 2.11 -17.43
N VAL A 20 -19.05 2.00 -18.66
CA VAL A 20 -19.77 0.82 -19.16
C VAL A 20 -18.79 -0.10 -19.85
N TRP A 21 -18.62 -1.32 -19.32
CA TRP A 21 -17.82 -2.35 -20.00
C TRP A 21 -18.51 -2.78 -21.30
N LYS A 22 -17.73 -2.95 -22.36
CA LYS A 22 -18.21 -3.42 -23.66
C LYS A 22 -17.44 -4.67 -24.06
N GLU A 23 -18.07 -5.50 -24.88
CA GLU A 23 -17.41 -6.66 -25.49
C GLU A 23 -16.18 -6.19 -26.28
N GLY A 24 -15.02 -6.81 -26.01
CA GLY A 24 -13.72 -6.43 -26.58
C GLY A 24 -12.90 -5.49 -25.72
N ASP A 25 -13.44 -4.93 -24.65
CA ASP A 25 -12.64 -4.14 -23.69
C ASP A 25 -11.61 -5.01 -22.97
N GLN A 26 -10.44 -4.44 -22.72
CA GLN A 26 -9.40 -5.13 -21.99
C GLN A 26 -9.82 -5.35 -20.53
N ILE A 27 -9.80 -6.61 -20.09
CA ILE A 27 -9.99 -6.98 -18.70
C ILE A 27 -8.63 -7.00 -18.01
N ASN A 28 -8.44 -6.09 -17.05
CA ASN A 28 -7.25 -6.08 -16.22
C ASN A 28 -7.28 -7.25 -15.22
N TYR A 29 -6.18 -7.99 -15.14
CA TYR A 29 -6.09 -9.11 -14.21
C TYR A 29 -6.00 -8.65 -12.73
N SER A 30 -5.59 -7.42 -12.50
CA SER A 30 -5.53 -6.77 -11.18
C SER A 30 -5.61 -5.25 -11.31
N GLY A 31 -5.85 -4.56 -10.23
CA GLY A 31 -5.87 -3.11 -10.16
C GLY A 31 -6.45 -2.64 -8.82
N PRO A 32 -6.27 -1.37 -8.48
CA PRO A 32 -6.90 -0.81 -7.30
C PRO A 32 -8.42 -0.69 -7.52
N PHE A 33 -9.16 -0.94 -6.46
CA PHE A 33 -10.59 -0.61 -6.38
C PHE A 33 -10.72 0.68 -5.58
N PHE A 34 -10.80 1.80 -6.28
CA PHE A 34 -10.94 3.15 -5.71
C PHE A 34 -12.26 3.77 -6.12
N ASN A 35 -12.84 4.54 -5.21
CA ASN A 35 -13.95 5.42 -5.50
C ASN A 35 -13.58 6.88 -5.11
N GLU A 36 -14.54 7.77 -5.09
CA GLU A 36 -14.31 9.19 -4.77
C GLU A 36 -13.65 9.41 -3.41
N LYS A 37 -13.84 8.51 -2.44
CA LYS A 37 -13.32 8.69 -1.08
C LYS A 37 -11.79 8.60 -1.01
N GLU A 38 -11.20 7.63 -1.71
CA GLU A 38 -9.75 7.47 -1.76
C GLU A 38 -9.10 8.66 -2.48
N TYR A 39 -9.69 9.11 -3.59
CA TYR A 39 -9.19 10.28 -4.32
C TYR A 39 -9.28 11.55 -3.49
N VAL A 40 -10.42 11.80 -2.85
CA VAL A 40 -10.62 12.96 -1.97
C VAL A 40 -9.65 12.93 -0.79
N ALA A 41 -9.41 11.77 -0.18
CA ALA A 41 -8.45 11.63 0.92
C ALA A 41 -7.02 11.93 0.46
N GLY A 42 -6.62 11.45 -0.71
CA GLY A 42 -5.31 11.73 -1.30
C GLY A 42 -5.12 13.22 -1.61
N VAL A 43 -6.09 13.85 -2.27
CA VAL A 43 -6.04 15.29 -2.59
C VAL A 43 -6.03 16.13 -1.32
N ARG A 44 -6.82 15.78 -0.31
CA ARG A 44 -6.80 16.46 0.99
C ARG A 44 -5.41 16.42 1.61
N SER A 45 -4.76 15.26 1.61
CA SER A 45 -3.41 15.08 2.15
C SER A 45 -2.38 15.95 1.43
N LEU A 46 -2.49 16.08 0.10
CA LEU A 46 -1.65 16.99 -0.69
C LEU A 46 -1.89 18.47 -0.36
N LEU A 47 -3.15 18.86 -0.21
CA LEU A 47 -3.53 20.24 0.12
C LEU A 47 -3.14 20.65 1.55
N ASP A 48 -3.00 19.68 2.47
CA ASP A 48 -2.46 19.92 3.81
C ASP A 48 -0.95 20.27 3.79
N GLY A 49 -0.26 20.06 2.65
CA GLY A 49 1.11 20.48 2.42
C GLY A 49 2.19 19.70 3.19
N TRP A 50 1.81 18.65 3.92
CA TRP A 50 2.76 17.81 4.64
C TRP A 50 3.07 16.55 3.81
N LEU A 51 4.24 16.52 3.17
CA LEU A 51 4.64 15.45 2.24
C LEU A 51 5.47 14.33 2.90
N GLY A 52 5.67 14.38 4.21
CA GLY A 52 6.31 13.31 5.00
C GLY A 52 5.29 12.41 5.70
N LEU A 53 5.77 11.61 6.64
CA LEU A 53 4.90 10.82 7.51
C LEU A 53 4.07 11.79 8.37
N GLY A 54 2.80 11.92 8.03
CA GLY A 54 1.85 12.82 8.68
C GLY A 54 0.79 12.06 9.47
N LYS A 55 -0.29 12.79 9.80
CA LYS A 55 -1.42 12.23 10.58
C LYS A 55 -2.04 10.98 9.94
N ALA A 56 -2.18 10.97 8.60
CA ALA A 56 -2.73 9.82 7.88
C ALA A 56 -1.82 8.57 8.01
N GLY A 57 -0.51 8.74 7.87
CA GLY A 57 0.45 7.65 8.05
C GLY A 57 0.46 7.11 9.48
N SER A 58 0.51 7.99 10.48
CA SER A 58 0.45 7.59 11.90
C SER A 58 -0.86 6.88 12.24
N HIS A 59 -1.98 7.34 11.66
CA HIS A 59 -3.26 6.66 11.82
C HIS A 59 -3.24 5.26 11.20
N PHE A 60 -2.69 5.11 9.99
CA PHE A 60 -2.53 3.81 9.33
C PHE A 60 -1.68 2.86 10.19
N GLU A 61 -0.52 3.30 10.69
CA GLU A 61 0.36 2.49 11.56
C GLU A 61 -0.32 2.05 12.86
N SER A 62 -1.28 2.83 13.35
CA SER A 62 -2.01 2.51 14.59
C SER A 62 -3.20 1.59 14.37
N MET A 63 -3.86 1.68 13.21
CA MET A 63 -5.14 0.99 12.95
C MET A 63 -4.99 -0.30 12.15
N PHE A 64 -4.19 -0.27 11.08
CA PHE A 64 -4.05 -1.41 10.17
C PHE A 64 -3.50 -2.68 10.85
N PRO A 65 -2.45 -2.61 11.69
CA PRO A 65 -1.93 -3.79 12.35
C PRO A 65 -2.96 -4.53 13.20
N LYS A 66 -3.88 -3.81 13.83
CA LYS A 66 -4.93 -4.39 14.68
C LYS A 66 -5.87 -5.30 13.90
N GLN A 67 -6.15 -4.96 12.63
CA GLN A 67 -6.98 -5.80 11.75
C GLN A 67 -6.32 -7.16 11.45
N LEU A 68 -4.99 -7.21 11.54
CA LEU A 68 -4.17 -8.42 11.36
C LEU A 68 -3.79 -9.07 12.70
N GLY A 69 -4.40 -8.67 13.81
CA GLY A 69 -4.07 -9.15 15.15
C GLY A 69 -2.66 -8.78 15.61
N LYS A 70 -2.07 -7.72 15.04
CA LYS A 70 -0.72 -7.23 15.38
C LYS A 70 -0.80 -5.98 16.26
N LYS A 71 0.20 -5.82 17.12
CA LYS A 71 0.28 -4.70 18.07
C LYS A 71 0.83 -3.43 17.42
N PHE A 72 1.79 -3.59 16.53
CA PHE A 72 2.52 -2.50 15.90
C PHE A 72 2.59 -2.68 14.39
N GLY A 73 2.68 -1.58 13.66
CA GLY A 73 2.97 -1.53 12.23
C GLY A 73 3.96 -0.42 11.92
N ILE A 74 4.67 -0.60 10.84
CA ILE A 74 5.61 0.39 10.30
C ILE A 74 5.21 0.61 8.84
N LEU A 75 4.91 1.84 8.49
CA LEU A 75 4.61 2.23 7.11
C LEU A 75 5.92 2.37 6.34
N THR A 76 5.94 1.80 5.14
CA THR A 76 7.03 1.95 4.18
C THR A 76 6.49 2.57 2.89
N ASN A 77 7.39 3.05 2.03
CA ASN A 77 7.01 3.68 0.76
C ASN A 77 6.52 2.68 -0.30
N SER A 78 6.73 1.38 -0.10
CA SER A 78 6.30 0.33 -1.04
C SER A 78 6.29 -1.05 -0.37
N GLY A 79 5.57 -2.00 -0.97
CA GLY A 79 5.63 -3.41 -0.59
C GLY A 79 7.03 -4.01 -0.74
N SER A 80 7.80 -3.56 -1.72
CA SER A 80 9.20 -3.97 -1.90
C SER A 80 10.07 -3.57 -0.71
N SER A 81 9.92 -2.34 -0.23
CA SER A 81 10.62 -1.87 0.98
C SER A 81 10.13 -2.59 2.23
N ALA A 82 8.85 -2.94 2.30
CA ALA A 82 8.33 -3.75 3.40
C ALA A 82 8.98 -5.14 3.44
N ASN A 83 9.10 -5.81 2.28
CA ASN A 83 9.80 -7.10 2.18
C ASN A 83 11.27 -6.97 2.62
N LEU A 84 11.99 -5.98 2.11
CA LEU A 84 13.38 -5.75 2.48
C LEU A 84 13.54 -5.52 3.99
N LEU A 85 12.67 -4.70 4.59
CA LEU A 85 12.68 -4.45 6.03
C LEU A 85 12.41 -5.72 6.83
N MET A 86 11.43 -6.53 6.40
CA MET A 86 11.08 -7.80 7.03
C MET A 86 12.26 -8.78 7.02
N TYR A 87 12.93 -8.99 5.89
CA TYR A 87 14.08 -9.86 5.79
C TYR A 87 15.28 -9.34 6.59
N SER A 88 15.53 -8.03 6.56
CA SER A 88 16.56 -7.40 7.38
C SER A 88 16.31 -7.63 8.88
N ALA A 89 15.06 -7.57 9.30
CA ALA A 89 14.67 -7.87 10.68
C ALA A 89 14.95 -9.33 11.05
N LEU A 90 14.66 -10.28 10.17
CA LEU A 90 14.94 -11.70 10.39
C LEU A 90 16.44 -11.99 10.53
N LYS A 91 17.29 -11.29 9.78
CA LYS A 91 18.77 -11.40 9.87
C LYS A 91 19.36 -10.59 11.03
N SER A 92 18.60 -9.71 11.65
CA SER A 92 19.08 -8.88 12.75
C SER A 92 19.50 -9.71 13.96
N ARG A 93 20.71 -9.47 14.46
CA ARG A 93 21.26 -10.11 15.68
C ARG A 93 20.41 -9.82 16.93
N ARG A 94 19.63 -8.72 16.91
CA ARG A 94 18.76 -8.33 18.03
C ARG A 94 17.40 -9.04 18.01
N LEU A 95 17.04 -9.69 16.90
CA LEU A 95 15.74 -10.34 16.74
C LEU A 95 15.91 -11.85 16.55
N TYR A 96 15.95 -12.34 15.31
CA TYR A 96 15.97 -13.77 15.03
C TYR A 96 17.35 -14.31 14.70
N ASN A 97 18.27 -13.43 14.25
CA ASN A 97 19.64 -13.78 13.86
C ASN A 97 19.70 -15.03 12.96
N LEU A 98 18.85 -15.06 11.93
CA LEU A 98 18.83 -16.20 11.01
C LEU A 98 20.21 -16.43 10.39
N PRO A 99 20.72 -17.66 10.45
CA PRO A 99 22.02 -18.01 9.85
C PRO A 99 22.02 -17.79 8.35
N GLU A 100 23.21 -17.56 7.79
CA GLU A 100 23.42 -17.62 6.35
C GLU A 100 23.07 -19.00 5.81
N GLY A 101 22.48 -19.08 4.62
CA GLY A 101 22.01 -20.32 4.02
C GLY A 101 20.68 -20.85 4.58
N THR A 102 20.01 -20.11 5.47
CA THR A 102 18.65 -20.46 5.92
C THR A 102 17.70 -20.54 4.72
N LYS A 103 17.01 -21.66 4.58
CA LYS A 103 16.07 -21.88 3.49
C LYS A 103 14.76 -21.15 3.78
N ILE A 104 14.28 -20.39 2.79
CA ILE A 104 13.01 -19.65 2.86
C ILE A 104 12.08 -20.18 1.77
N LEU A 105 10.86 -20.56 2.17
CA LEU A 105 9.83 -20.98 1.24
C LEU A 105 9.09 -19.76 0.70
N THR A 106 9.00 -19.67 -0.63
CA THR A 106 8.30 -18.59 -1.34
C THR A 106 7.55 -19.14 -2.55
N PRO A 107 6.41 -18.54 -2.96
CA PRO A 107 5.74 -18.92 -4.20
C PRO A 107 6.64 -18.62 -5.41
N VAL A 108 6.56 -19.46 -6.45
CA VAL A 108 7.30 -19.25 -7.69
C VAL A 108 6.75 -18.08 -8.51
N ALA A 109 5.44 -17.85 -8.43
CA ALA A 109 4.78 -16.72 -9.10
C ALA A 109 4.71 -15.52 -8.15
N GLY A 110 5.49 -14.47 -8.42
CA GLY A 110 5.53 -13.27 -7.61
C GLY A 110 6.48 -12.23 -8.20
N PHE A 111 6.54 -11.08 -7.55
CA PHE A 111 7.48 -10.03 -7.92
C PHE A 111 8.92 -10.42 -7.52
N PRO A 112 9.93 -10.00 -8.31
CA PRO A 112 11.34 -10.20 -7.95
C PRO A 112 11.68 -9.68 -6.55
N THR A 113 11.02 -8.61 -6.10
CA THR A 113 11.21 -7.99 -4.78
C THR A 113 10.74 -8.87 -3.61
N THR A 114 10.05 -9.99 -3.86
CA THR A 114 9.78 -11.02 -2.86
C THR A 114 10.99 -11.91 -2.64
N ILE A 115 11.80 -12.14 -3.68
CA ILE A 115 12.93 -13.07 -3.68
C ILE A 115 14.26 -12.35 -3.47
N ASN A 116 14.47 -11.22 -4.13
CA ASN A 116 15.75 -10.49 -4.10
C ASN A 116 16.31 -10.20 -2.69
N PRO A 117 15.49 -9.86 -1.67
CA PRO A 117 15.99 -9.63 -0.33
C PRO A 117 16.49 -10.91 0.38
N ILE A 118 16.19 -12.11 -0.18
CA ILE A 118 16.58 -13.41 0.40
C ILE A 118 17.96 -13.82 -0.06
N ILE A 119 18.36 -13.40 -1.27
CA ILE A 119 19.64 -13.73 -1.91
C ILE A 119 20.72 -12.82 -1.37
#